data_531833687bdb8704b2b6be9ebc8b3449
#
_entry.id   531833687bdb8704b2b6be9ebc8b3449
#
_cell.length_a   1.000
_cell.length_b   1.000
_cell.length_c   1.000
_cell.angle_alpha   90.00
_cell.angle_beta   90.00
_cell.angle_gamma   90.00
#
_symmetry.space_group_name_H-M   'P 1'
#
loop_
_entity.id
_entity.type
_entity.pdbx_description
1 polymer ?
#
loop_
_entity_poly.entity_id
_entity_poly.type
_entity_poly.pdbx_seq_one_letter_code
_entity_poly.pdbx_strand_id
1 'polypeptide(L)'
;MSGASLRCQQTVRGFTLLELLVAIGIGALLIALLFPISDALIRRAKKAKCISNMRTIHSGLLAYVSEKGHWPQMEEGKFDFTEEDFFKFWIVETEPYGLSAETWICPLDRVLERLNGEEKSEYYASYVVTRFDGKPGTPFRWNQPWAIERGAFHGKGSHILMPDGSVSDSQSPFSGR
;
A
#
# COMPACT_ATOMS: atom_id res chain seq x y z
N MET A 1 -27.98 45.66 58.74
CA MET A 1 -26.69 45.15 58.16
C MET A 1 -26.90 44.94 56.68
N SER A 2 -26.42 45.89 55.88
CA SER A 2 -26.71 45.96 54.45
C SER A 2 -25.51 45.36 53.72
N GLY A 3 -25.67 44.18 53.05
CA GLY A 3 -24.66 43.49 52.25
C GLY A 3 -24.59 44.06 50.84
N ALA A 4 -23.54 44.80 50.55
CA ALA A 4 -23.29 45.28 49.19
C ALA A 4 -22.73 44.14 48.32
N SER A 5 -23.51 43.69 47.35
CA SER A 5 -23.10 42.73 46.32
C SER A 5 -22.27 43.44 45.24
N LEU A 6 -20.95 43.19 45.22
CA LEU A 6 -20.06 43.65 44.16
C LEU A 6 -20.30 42.80 42.91
N ARG A 7 -21.04 43.33 41.92
CA ARG A 7 -21.10 42.75 40.56
C ARG A 7 -19.80 43.06 39.82
N CYS A 8 -19.01 42.02 39.59
CA CYS A 8 -17.87 42.08 38.66
C CYS A 8 -18.43 42.24 37.25
N GLN A 9 -18.31 43.42 36.65
CA GLN A 9 -18.61 43.64 35.23
C GLN A 9 -17.49 43.08 34.40
N GLN A 10 -17.70 41.91 33.80
CA GLN A 10 -16.82 41.40 32.78
C GLN A 10 -17.01 42.24 31.51
N THR A 11 -16.02 43.03 31.15
CA THR A 11 -15.96 43.75 29.87
C THR A 11 -15.72 42.73 28.75
N VAL A 12 -16.77 42.39 28.03
CA VAL A 12 -16.68 41.60 26.79
C VAL A 12 -16.05 42.50 25.75
N ARG A 13 -14.76 42.24 25.45
CA ARG A 13 -14.07 42.92 24.35
C ARG A 13 -14.63 42.35 23.04
N GLY A 14 -15.30 43.17 22.25
CA GLY A 14 -15.76 42.85 20.91
C GLY A 14 -14.55 42.75 19.97
N PHE A 15 -14.58 41.77 19.06
CA PHE A 15 -13.59 41.63 17.99
C PHE A 15 -13.69 42.81 17.03
N THR A 16 -12.55 43.38 16.66
CA THR A 16 -12.51 44.41 15.62
C THR A 16 -12.57 43.76 14.22
N LEU A 17 -13.14 44.47 13.26
CA LEU A 17 -13.22 44.02 11.86
C LEU A 17 -11.79 43.77 11.28
N LEU A 18 -10.81 44.58 11.72
CA LEU A 18 -9.42 44.45 11.35
C LEU A 18 -8.80 43.14 11.85
N GLU A 19 -9.07 42.76 13.13
CA GLU A 19 -8.57 41.49 13.71
C GLU A 19 -9.11 40.29 12.95
N LEU A 20 -10.40 40.33 12.58
CA LEU A 20 -11.00 39.24 11.81
C LEU A 20 -10.36 39.15 10.42
N LEU A 21 -10.15 40.29 9.75
CA LEU A 21 -9.55 40.33 8.40
C LEU A 21 -8.11 39.81 8.40
N VAL A 22 -7.33 40.19 9.41
CA VAL A 22 -5.94 39.69 9.57
C VAL A 22 -5.94 38.19 9.86
N ALA A 23 -6.83 37.70 10.73
CA ALA A 23 -6.92 36.28 11.06
C ALA A 23 -7.25 35.41 9.84
N ILE A 24 -8.24 35.82 9.02
CA ILE A 24 -8.57 35.10 7.77
C ILE A 24 -7.45 35.19 6.73
N GLY A 25 -6.74 36.32 6.65
CA GLY A 25 -5.59 36.50 5.75
C GLY A 25 -4.44 35.54 6.09
N ILE A 26 -4.11 35.43 7.37
CA ILE A 26 -3.08 34.49 7.84
C ILE A 26 -3.52 33.04 7.61
N GLY A 27 -4.80 32.72 7.92
CA GLY A 27 -5.36 31.39 7.68
C GLY A 27 -5.29 30.99 6.20
N ALA A 28 -5.68 31.87 5.28
CA ALA A 28 -5.61 31.64 3.85
C ALA A 28 -4.15 31.44 3.36
N LEU A 29 -3.20 32.21 3.88
CA LEU A 29 -1.79 32.05 3.57
C LEU A 29 -1.26 30.67 4.00
N LEU A 30 -1.59 30.25 5.23
CA LEU A 30 -1.18 28.93 5.75
C LEU A 30 -1.75 27.79 4.92
N ILE A 31 -3.02 27.85 4.55
CA ILE A 31 -3.68 26.86 3.70
C ILE A 31 -3.00 26.79 2.32
N ALA A 32 -2.71 27.94 1.71
CA ALA A 32 -2.06 28.02 0.41
C ALA A 32 -0.66 27.37 0.40
N LEU A 33 0.09 27.46 1.51
CA LEU A 33 1.41 26.82 1.66
C LEU A 33 1.31 25.31 1.91
N LEU A 34 0.24 24.83 2.56
CA LEU A 34 0.04 23.40 2.88
C LEU A 34 -0.42 22.58 1.67
N PHE A 35 -1.15 23.19 0.74
CA PHE A 35 -1.77 22.47 -0.38
C PHE A 35 -0.76 21.71 -1.28
N PRO A 36 0.34 22.31 -1.77
CA PRO A 36 1.28 21.62 -2.65
C PRO A 36 2.08 20.51 -1.97
N ILE A 37 2.20 20.54 -0.64
CA ILE A 37 2.95 19.55 0.14
C ILE A 37 2.14 18.26 0.31
N SER A 38 0.81 18.37 0.39
CA SER A 38 -0.10 17.27 0.67
C SER A 38 -0.01 16.13 -0.37
N ASP A 39 0.00 16.45 -1.66
CA ASP A 39 0.05 15.45 -2.72
C ASP A 39 1.35 14.64 -2.72
N ALA A 40 2.47 15.29 -2.43
CA ALA A 40 3.75 14.60 -2.35
C ALA A 40 3.81 13.65 -1.15
N LEU A 41 3.24 14.06 -0.01
CA LEU A 41 3.15 13.22 1.18
C LEU A 41 2.23 12.03 0.97
N ILE A 42 1.06 12.23 0.36
CA ILE A 42 0.11 11.16 0.04
C ILE A 42 0.76 10.12 -0.88
N ARG A 43 1.47 10.55 -1.93
CA ARG A 43 2.19 9.61 -2.82
C ARG A 43 3.28 8.83 -2.08
N ARG A 44 4.04 9.48 -1.19
CA ARG A 44 5.05 8.80 -0.36
C ARG A 44 4.42 7.79 0.60
N ALA A 45 3.32 8.15 1.25
CA ALA A 45 2.57 7.25 2.12
C ALA A 45 2.01 6.03 1.37
N LYS A 46 1.45 6.25 0.17
CA LYS A 46 0.98 5.17 -0.69
C LYS A 46 2.13 4.26 -1.13
N LYS A 47 3.30 4.80 -1.50
CA LYS A 47 4.50 4.01 -1.83
C LYS A 47 4.95 3.17 -0.62
N ALA A 48 5.00 3.76 0.57
CA ALA A 48 5.35 3.04 1.79
C ALA A 48 4.35 1.90 2.09
N LYS A 49 3.06 2.11 1.83
CA LYS A 49 2.03 1.06 1.97
C LYS A 49 2.26 -0.09 0.98
N CYS A 50 2.63 0.16 -0.29
CA CYS A 50 2.95 -0.89 -1.25
C CYS A 50 4.15 -1.73 -0.79
N ILE A 51 5.22 -1.10 -0.29
CA ILE A 51 6.37 -1.81 0.29
C ILE A 51 5.94 -2.63 1.52
N SER A 52 5.10 -2.07 2.39
CA SER A 52 4.55 -2.78 3.54
C SER A 52 3.72 -3.99 3.12
N ASN A 53 2.87 -3.86 2.09
CA ASN A 53 2.09 -4.98 1.55
C ASN A 53 3.01 -6.10 1.06
N MET A 54 4.06 -5.79 0.30
CA MET A 54 5.02 -6.80 -0.17
C MET A 54 5.72 -7.53 0.99
N ARG A 55 6.07 -6.82 2.07
CA ARG A 55 6.64 -7.45 3.27
C ARG A 55 5.62 -8.33 3.99
N THR A 56 4.36 -7.95 4.00
CA THR A 56 3.27 -8.79 4.52
C THR A 56 3.11 -10.04 3.68
N ILE A 57 3.15 -9.92 2.34
CA ILE A 57 3.16 -11.06 1.41
C ILE A 57 4.33 -11.99 1.70
N HIS A 58 5.55 -11.44 1.91
CA HIS A 58 6.70 -12.24 2.30
C HIS A 58 6.44 -13.05 3.57
N SER A 59 5.92 -12.39 4.62
CA SER A 59 5.66 -13.04 5.90
C SER A 59 4.62 -14.16 5.78
N GLY A 60 3.54 -13.95 5.03
CA GLY A 60 2.51 -14.97 4.80
C GLY A 60 3.03 -16.15 3.98
N LEU A 61 3.78 -15.89 2.91
CA LEU A 61 4.41 -16.94 2.10
C LEU A 61 5.44 -17.72 2.91
N LEU A 62 6.23 -17.04 3.75
CA LEU A 62 7.18 -17.70 4.64
C LEU A 62 6.48 -18.59 5.66
N ALA A 63 5.36 -18.15 6.23
CA ALA A 63 4.54 -18.95 7.14
C ALA A 63 3.97 -20.19 6.43
N TYR A 64 3.46 -20.02 5.20
CA TYR A 64 3.00 -21.13 4.36
C TYR A 64 4.10 -22.17 4.16
N VAL A 65 5.28 -21.74 3.67
CA VAL A 65 6.40 -22.65 3.40
C VAL A 65 6.89 -23.33 4.68
N SER A 66 6.86 -22.62 5.81
CA SER A 66 7.27 -23.18 7.10
C SER A 66 6.31 -24.28 7.60
N GLU A 67 5.01 -24.15 7.30
CA GLU A 67 4.00 -25.15 7.68
C GLU A 67 3.92 -26.32 6.69
N LYS A 68 3.88 -26.01 5.40
CA LYS A 68 3.67 -27.01 4.34
C LYS A 68 4.97 -27.69 3.87
N GLY A 69 6.12 -27.09 4.14
CA GLY A 69 7.43 -27.60 3.70
C GLY A 69 7.76 -27.37 2.23
N HIS A 70 6.89 -26.73 1.47
CA HIS A 70 7.07 -26.43 0.04
C HIS A 70 6.38 -25.13 -0.35
N TRP A 71 6.75 -24.57 -1.49
CA TRP A 71 6.10 -23.41 -2.09
C TRP A 71 4.68 -23.76 -2.56
N PRO A 72 3.70 -22.82 -2.54
CA PRO A 72 2.37 -23.06 -3.05
C PRO A 72 2.42 -23.59 -4.49
N GLN A 73 1.76 -24.74 -4.73
CA GLN A 73 1.77 -25.44 -6.01
C GLN A 73 0.41 -25.32 -6.68
N MET A 74 0.38 -24.76 -7.88
CA MET A 74 -0.79 -24.79 -8.74
C MET A 74 -0.84 -26.15 -9.44
N GLU A 75 -1.96 -26.88 -9.36
CA GLU A 75 -2.12 -28.16 -10.03
C GLU A 75 -2.03 -28.00 -11.55
N GLU A 76 -1.06 -28.67 -12.15
CA GLU A 76 -0.92 -28.70 -13.62
C GLU A 76 -2.11 -29.43 -14.26
N GLY A 77 -2.72 -28.81 -15.26
CA GLY A 77 -3.79 -29.41 -16.06
C GLY A 77 -5.23 -29.07 -15.63
N LYS A 78 -5.43 -28.36 -14.54
CA LYS A 78 -6.77 -27.91 -14.10
C LYS A 78 -7.22 -26.57 -14.69
N PHE A 79 -6.33 -25.82 -15.31
CA PHE A 79 -6.57 -24.43 -15.68
C PHE A 79 -6.19 -24.19 -17.14
N ASP A 80 -7.17 -23.80 -17.94
CA ASP A 80 -6.94 -22.80 -18.99
C ASP A 80 -6.62 -21.50 -18.23
N PHE A 81 -5.33 -21.28 -17.90
CA PHE A 81 -4.90 -20.25 -16.97
C PHE A 81 -5.34 -18.87 -17.42
N THR A 82 -6.48 -18.44 -16.96
CA THR A 82 -6.81 -17.03 -16.99
C THR A 82 -5.99 -16.30 -15.93
N GLU A 83 -5.76 -15.01 -16.16
CA GLU A 83 -5.07 -14.16 -15.18
C GLU A 83 -5.83 -14.14 -13.84
N GLU A 84 -7.16 -14.22 -13.90
CA GLU A 84 -8.03 -14.26 -12.73
C GLU A 84 -7.81 -15.53 -11.89
N ASP A 85 -7.73 -16.71 -12.52
CA ASP A 85 -7.47 -17.97 -11.83
C ASP A 85 -6.11 -17.95 -11.11
N PHE A 86 -5.12 -17.33 -11.75
CA PHE A 86 -3.80 -17.14 -11.13
C PHE A 86 -3.89 -16.31 -9.86
N PHE A 87 -4.56 -15.17 -9.89
CA PHE A 87 -4.68 -14.32 -8.70
C PHE A 87 -5.58 -14.95 -7.64
N LYS A 88 -6.68 -15.59 -8.05
CA LYS A 88 -7.56 -16.35 -7.16
C LYS A 88 -6.80 -17.38 -6.36
N PHE A 89 -5.96 -18.17 -7.04
CA PHE A 89 -5.14 -19.18 -6.37
C PHE A 89 -4.27 -18.56 -5.26
N TRP A 90 -3.50 -17.52 -5.58
CA TRP A 90 -2.60 -16.91 -4.60
C TRP A 90 -3.36 -16.27 -3.43
N ILE A 91 -4.45 -15.56 -3.71
CA ILE A 91 -5.25 -14.89 -2.68
C ILE A 91 -5.89 -15.91 -1.74
N VAL A 92 -6.54 -16.94 -2.29
CA VAL A 92 -7.25 -17.96 -1.50
C VAL A 92 -6.28 -18.86 -0.74
N GLU A 93 -5.21 -19.32 -1.37
CA GLU A 93 -4.24 -20.24 -0.75
C GLU A 93 -3.47 -19.59 0.41
N THR A 94 -3.28 -18.28 0.35
CA THR A 94 -2.51 -17.57 1.37
C THR A 94 -3.35 -16.80 2.39
N GLU A 95 -4.66 -16.74 2.23
CA GLU A 95 -5.57 -16.11 3.19
C GLU A 95 -5.42 -16.65 4.62
N PRO A 96 -5.30 -17.99 4.85
CA PRO A 96 -5.10 -18.53 6.19
C PRO A 96 -3.82 -18.07 6.87
N TYR A 97 -2.86 -17.54 6.10
CA TYR A 97 -1.57 -17.03 6.57
C TYR A 97 -1.56 -15.52 6.76
N GLY A 98 -2.76 -14.91 6.83
CA GLY A 98 -2.95 -13.48 7.13
C GLY A 98 -2.83 -12.56 5.91
N LEU A 99 -2.90 -13.10 4.70
CA LEU A 99 -2.89 -12.30 3.47
C LEU A 99 -4.33 -12.04 2.98
N SER A 100 -4.94 -10.97 3.45
CA SER A 100 -6.25 -10.52 2.93
C SER A 100 -6.13 -10.06 1.48
N ALA A 101 -7.23 -10.09 0.72
CA ALA A 101 -7.27 -9.61 -0.66
C ALA A 101 -6.76 -8.17 -0.82
N GLU A 102 -6.98 -7.31 0.18
CA GLU A 102 -6.49 -5.93 0.19
C GLU A 102 -4.95 -5.85 0.23
N THR A 103 -4.27 -6.83 0.82
CA THR A 103 -2.80 -6.90 0.87
C THR A 103 -2.20 -7.03 -0.53
N TRP A 104 -2.95 -7.61 -1.46
CA TRP A 104 -2.53 -7.81 -2.84
C TRP A 104 -2.67 -6.58 -3.73
N ILE A 105 -3.19 -5.48 -3.19
CA ILE A 105 -3.46 -4.25 -3.94
C ILE A 105 -2.46 -3.15 -3.56
N CYS A 106 -1.77 -2.59 -4.58
CA CYS A 106 -0.99 -1.37 -4.41
C CYS A 106 -1.90 -0.14 -4.49
N PRO A 107 -1.91 0.77 -3.49
CA PRO A 107 -2.75 1.98 -3.51
C PRO A 107 -2.42 2.97 -4.65
N LEU A 108 -1.35 2.76 -5.39
CA LEU A 108 -0.96 3.55 -6.56
C LEU A 108 -1.29 2.84 -7.88
N ASP A 109 -1.85 1.65 -7.82
CA ASP A 109 -2.30 0.93 -8.99
C ASP A 109 -3.61 1.53 -9.52
N ARG A 110 -3.50 2.26 -10.62
CA ARG A 110 -4.63 2.92 -11.28
C ARG A 110 -5.43 1.99 -12.20
N VAL A 111 -5.01 0.75 -12.35
CA VAL A 111 -5.76 -0.21 -13.17
C VAL A 111 -7.14 -0.41 -12.56
N LEU A 112 -7.23 -0.50 -11.23
CA LEU A 112 -8.51 -0.60 -10.53
C LEU A 112 -9.44 0.61 -10.75
N GLU A 113 -8.87 1.82 -10.90
CA GLU A 113 -9.67 3.02 -11.21
C GLU A 113 -10.24 2.97 -12.64
N ARG A 114 -9.54 2.31 -13.57
CA ARG A 114 -9.98 2.14 -14.96
C ARG A 114 -10.99 1.01 -15.13
N LEU A 115 -10.89 -0.02 -14.30
CA LEU A 115 -11.80 -1.18 -14.26
C LEU A 115 -13.09 -0.89 -13.46
N ASN A 116 -13.37 0.34 -13.06
CA ASN A 116 -14.61 0.74 -12.39
C ASN A 116 -15.88 0.64 -13.27
N GLY A 117 -15.78 0.04 -14.46
CA GLY A 117 -16.85 -0.40 -15.34
C GLY A 117 -16.95 -1.92 -15.32
N GLU A 118 -17.77 -2.50 -16.11
CA GLU A 118 -18.37 -3.83 -16.16
C GLU A 118 -17.44 -5.06 -16.16
N GLU A 119 -16.10 -4.91 -16.10
CA GLU A 119 -15.12 -6.02 -16.14
C GLU A 119 -14.22 -6.09 -14.91
N LYS A 120 -14.71 -5.76 -13.73
CA LYS A 120 -13.92 -5.97 -12.53
C LYS A 120 -13.86 -7.46 -12.20
N SER A 121 -12.74 -8.12 -12.51
CA SER A 121 -12.44 -9.45 -11.98
C SER A 121 -12.55 -9.43 -10.45
N GLU A 122 -13.22 -10.42 -9.89
CA GLU A 122 -13.35 -10.61 -8.45
C GLU A 122 -11.97 -10.77 -7.80
N TYR A 123 -11.04 -11.37 -8.54
CA TYR A 123 -9.67 -11.62 -8.10
C TYR A 123 -8.68 -10.83 -8.95
N TYR A 124 -8.10 -9.81 -8.34
CA TYR A 124 -7.07 -8.98 -8.94
C TYR A 124 -5.94 -8.76 -7.96
N ALA A 125 -4.70 -8.74 -8.45
CA ALA A 125 -3.53 -8.37 -7.65
C ALA A 125 -2.60 -7.42 -8.41
N SER A 126 -2.02 -6.48 -7.68
CA SER A 126 -0.97 -5.58 -8.17
C SER A 126 0.42 -6.24 -8.14
N TYR A 127 0.52 -7.41 -7.52
CA TYR A 127 1.79 -8.14 -7.35
C TYR A 127 1.68 -9.52 -7.97
N VAL A 128 2.70 -9.93 -8.72
CA VAL A 128 2.83 -11.25 -9.31
C VAL A 128 3.82 -12.06 -8.52
N VAL A 129 3.41 -13.21 -8.03
CA VAL A 129 4.25 -14.14 -7.27
C VAL A 129 4.96 -15.09 -8.23
N THR A 130 6.24 -15.31 -7.98
CA THR A 130 7.04 -16.26 -8.75
C THR A 130 6.59 -17.69 -8.47
N ARG A 131 6.42 -18.49 -9.50
CA ARG A 131 6.14 -19.91 -9.39
C ARG A 131 7.47 -20.65 -9.20
N PHE A 132 7.59 -21.40 -8.11
CA PHE A 132 8.72 -22.28 -7.88
C PHE A 132 8.28 -23.74 -7.97
N ASP A 133 9.23 -24.65 -8.17
CA ASP A 133 8.98 -26.08 -8.04
C ASP A 133 8.68 -26.46 -6.57
N GLY A 134 8.17 -27.68 -6.35
CA GLY A 134 7.83 -28.16 -5.01
C GLY A 134 9.05 -28.47 -4.11
N LYS A 135 10.27 -28.17 -4.54
CA LYS A 135 11.48 -28.44 -3.75
C LYS A 135 11.67 -27.38 -2.66
N PRO A 136 11.87 -27.76 -1.41
CA PRO A 136 11.89 -26.81 -0.28
C PRO A 136 12.96 -25.72 -0.39
N GLY A 137 14.10 -25.99 -1.03
CA GLY A 137 15.19 -25.03 -1.14
C GLY A 137 15.06 -24.02 -2.28
N THR A 138 14.20 -24.26 -3.26
CA THR A 138 14.12 -23.43 -4.47
C THR A 138 13.67 -22.00 -4.19
N PRO A 139 12.66 -21.74 -3.33
CA PRO A 139 12.21 -20.38 -3.05
C PRO A 139 13.26 -19.50 -2.35
N PHE A 140 14.23 -20.11 -1.70
CA PHE A 140 15.27 -19.40 -0.91
C PHE A 140 16.53 -19.07 -1.71
N ARG A 141 16.52 -19.24 -3.02
CA ARG A 141 17.63 -18.78 -3.86
C ARG A 141 17.66 -17.26 -3.90
N TRP A 142 18.75 -16.66 -3.49
CA TRP A 142 18.89 -15.20 -3.32
C TRP A 142 18.71 -14.38 -4.61
N ASN A 143 18.87 -14.99 -5.78
CA ASN A 143 18.76 -14.36 -7.10
C ASN A 143 17.35 -14.47 -7.72
N GLN A 144 16.39 -15.09 -7.05
CA GLN A 144 15.05 -15.28 -7.57
C GLN A 144 14.05 -14.51 -6.69
N PRO A 145 13.37 -13.50 -7.25
CA PRO A 145 12.37 -12.73 -6.48
C PRO A 145 11.17 -13.61 -6.14
N TRP A 146 10.60 -13.38 -4.97
CA TRP A 146 9.34 -14.04 -4.56
C TRP A 146 8.12 -13.38 -5.18
N ALA A 147 8.14 -12.05 -5.30
CA ALA A 147 7.08 -11.32 -5.96
C ALA A 147 7.63 -10.07 -6.66
N ILE A 148 6.93 -9.64 -7.69
CA ILE A 148 7.23 -8.44 -8.46
C ILE A 148 5.96 -7.64 -8.63
N GLU A 149 6.05 -6.32 -8.52
CA GLU A 149 4.95 -5.41 -8.83
C GLU A 149 4.67 -5.41 -10.34
N ARG A 150 3.39 -5.54 -10.74
CA ARG A 150 2.99 -5.66 -12.15
C ARG A 150 3.32 -4.43 -13.00
N GLY A 151 3.42 -3.28 -12.37
CA GLY A 151 3.64 -2.02 -13.07
C GLY A 151 4.53 -1.07 -12.31
N ALA A 152 5.06 -0.07 -13.03
CA ALA A 152 5.83 1.02 -12.47
C ALA A 152 4.90 2.07 -11.82
N PHE A 153 4.08 1.67 -10.86
CA PHE A 153 3.07 2.52 -10.22
C PHE A 153 3.67 3.74 -9.50
N HIS A 154 4.95 3.65 -9.18
CA HIS A 154 5.71 4.67 -8.44
C HIS A 154 6.57 5.59 -9.33
N GLY A 155 6.48 5.43 -10.65
CA GLY A 155 7.15 6.30 -11.65
C GLY A 155 8.64 6.01 -11.88
N LYS A 156 9.27 5.09 -11.13
CA LYS A 156 10.69 4.71 -11.26
C LYS A 156 10.90 3.20 -11.17
N GLY A 157 10.24 2.45 -12.06
CA GLY A 157 10.31 0.99 -12.05
C GLY A 157 9.32 0.33 -11.08
N SER A 158 9.39 -0.99 -11.00
CA SER A 158 8.53 -1.84 -10.17
C SER A 158 9.28 -2.27 -8.93
N HIS A 159 8.59 -2.47 -7.82
CA HIS A 159 9.19 -3.08 -6.63
C HIS A 159 9.36 -4.58 -6.83
N ILE A 160 10.44 -5.10 -6.28
CA ILE A 160 10.82 -6.51 -6.31
C ILE A 160 11.00 -6.98 -4.86
N LEU A 161 10.31 -8.05 -4.49
CA LEU A 161 10.42 -8.71 -3.19
C LEU A 161 11.40 -9.89 -3.30
N MET A 162 12.42 -9.87 -2.46
CA MET A 162 13.43 -10.93 -2.42
C MET A 162 13.15 -11.95 -1.31
N PRO A 163 13.79 -13.14 -1.35
CA PRO A 163 13.61 -14.20 -0.35
C PRO A 163 13.95 -13.80 1.10
N ASP A 164 14.80 -12.80 1.29
CA ASP A 164 15.18 -12.24 2.60
C ASP A 164 14.18 -11.20 3.14
N GLY A 165 13.07 -10.96 2.41
CA GLY A 165 12.07 -9.95 2.74
C GLY A 165 12.47 -8.53 2.37
N SER A 166 13.63 -8.33 1.74
CA SER A 166 14.00 -7.02 1.21
C SER A 166 13.14 -6.67 0.00
N VAL A 167 12.78 -5.39 -0.09
CA VAL A 167 12.04 -4.82 -1.22
C VAL A 167 12.91 -3.78 -1.87
N SER A 168 13.21 -3.96 -3.15
CA SER A 168 14.05 -3.06 -3.96
C SER A 168 13.30 -2.54 -5.19
N ASP A 169 13.72 -1.39 -5.71
CA ASP A 169 13.23 -0.90 -7.01
C ASP A 169 13.95 -1.65 -8.16
N SER A 170 13.24 -1.96 -9.25
CA SER A 170 13.78 -2.64 -10.43
C SER A 170 14.92 -1.87 -11.14
N GLN A 171 15.10 -0.60 -10.80
CA GLN A 171 16.25 0.22 -11.23
C GLN A 171 17.45 0.12 -10.27
N SER A 172 17.38 -0.74 -9.27
CA SER A 172 18.48 -1.06 -8.36
C SER A 172 19.62 -1.76 -9.12
N PRO A 173 20.88 -1.71 -8.64
CA PRO A 173 22.11 -2.03 -9.37
C PRO A 173 22.24 -3.43 -9.97
N PHE A 174 21.21 -4.26 -9.86
CA PHE A 174 21.09 -5.52 -10.62
C PHE A 174 20.47 -5.36 -12.02
N SER A 175 20.00 -4.17 -12.42
CA SER A 175 19.71 -3.86 -13.81
C SER A 175 21.04 -3.75 -14.54
N GLY A 176 21.48 -4.85 -15.11
CA GLY A 176 22.80 -5.07 -15.66
C GLY A 176 23.35 -3.92 -16.50
N ARG A 177 24.60 -3.61 -16.26
CA ARG A 177 25.48 -3.01 -17.26
C ARG A 177 25.80 -4.03 -18.34
#